data_cac270eb914f014f7dca673021ff7001
#
_entry.id   cac270eb914f014f7dca673021ff7001
#
_cell.length_a   1.000
_cell.length_b   1.000
_cell.length_c   1.000
_cell.angle_alpha   90.00
_cell.angle_beta   90.00
_cell.angle_gamma   90.00
#
_symmetry.space_group_name_H-M   'P 1'
#
loop_
_entity.id
_entity.type
_entity.pdbx_description
1 polymer ?
#
loop_
_entity_poly.entity_id
_entity_poly.type
_entity_poly.pdbx_seq_one_letter_code
_entity_poly.pdbx_strand_id
1 'polypeptide(L)'
;YKDTGVSAEDVNRHLLDFGFQRFFASHHPLIVPEPFTPEPTESYSKADIDEYVDALVQISNEAYTTPEVVLNAPYAGPISKLENDHIKDWRELCVTWRAYKKQNGLA
;
A
#
# COMPACT_ATOMS: atom_id res chain seq x y z
N TYR A 1 -3.40 12.39 -0.77
CA TYR A 1 -1.99 12.54 -1.21
C TYR A 1 -1.59 14.01 -1.38
N LYS A 2 -2.38 14.79 -2.08
CA LYS A 2 -2.04 16.19 -2.44
C LYS A 2 -1.74 17.06 -1.21
N ASP A 3 -2.49 16.89 -0.13
CA ASP A 3 -2.38 17.74 1.05
C ASP A 3 -1.47 17.15 2.14
N THR A 4 -1.30 15.83 2.16
CA THR A 4 -0.59 15.10 3.24
C THR A 4 0.69 14.42 2.78
N GLY A 5 0.87 14.17 1.48
CA GLY A 5 1.93 13.32 0.94
C GLY A 5 1.69 11.82 1.15
N VAL A 6 0.61 11.44 1.83
CA VAL A 6 0.24 10.04 2.10
C VAL A 6 -0.55 9.47 0.93
N SER A 7 -0.10 8.38 0.34
CA SER A 7 -0.78 7.70 -0.75
C SER A 7 -1.84 6.70 -0.26
N ALA A 8 -2.72 6.26 -1.15
CA ALA A 8 -3.66 5.18 -0.86
C ALA A 8 -2.92 3.88 -0.47
N GLU A 9 -1.76 3.64 -1.05
CA GLU A 9 -0.91 2.49 -0.70
C GLU A 9 -0.31 2.60 0.71
N ASP A 10 0.04 3.81 1.16
CA ASP A 10 0.50 4.05 2.54
C ASP A 10 -0.62 3.76 3.55
N VAL A 11 -1.84 4.26 3.28
CA VAL A 11 -3.04 3.94 4.08
C VAL A 11 -3.26 2.43 4.13
N ASN A 12 -3.16 1.77 2.98
CA ASN A 12 -3.35 0.34 2.84
C ASN A 12 -2.35 -0.48 3.66
N ARG A 13 -1.10 -0.04 3.73
CA ARG A 13 -0.09 -0.67 4.59
C ARG A 13 -0.39 -0.46 6.07
N HIS A 14 -0.83 0.74 6.45
CA HIS A 14 -1.10 1.04 7.85
C HIS A 14 -2.36 0.33 8.39
N LEU A 15 -3.32 -0.01 7.54
CA LEU A 15 -4.46 -0.85 7.92
C LEU A 15 -4.04 -2.22 8.49
N LEU A 16 -2.87 -2.74 8.07
CA LEU A 16 -2.33 -3.99 8.62
C LEU A 16 -2.02 -3.88 10.12
N ASP A 17 -1.63 -2.70 10.60
CA ASP A 17 -1.33 -2.46 12.02
C ASP A 17 -2.59 -2.51 12.89
N PHE A 18 -3.76 -2.29 12.31
CA PHE A 18 -5.07 -2.41 12.94
C PHE A 18 -5.69 -3.82 12.77
N GLY A 19 -4.96 -4.74 12.13
CA GLY A 19 -5.43 -6.11 11.92
C GLY A 19 -6.35 -6.30 10.71
N PHE A 20 -6.47 -5.29 9.85
CA PHE A 20 -7.28 -5.38 8.63
C PHE A 20 -6.46 -5.83 7.44
N GLN A 21 -7.12 -6.52 6.52
CA GLN A 21 -6.54 -6.86 5.23
C GLN A 21 -6.42 -5.61 4.35
N ARG A 22 -5.48 -5.65 3.42
CA ARG A 22 -5.33 -4.62 2.40
C ARG A 22 -6.59 -4.55 1.54
N PHE A 23 -7.03 -3.34 1.24
CA PHE A 23 -8.07 -3.12 0.23
C PHE A 23 -7.47 -3.21 -1.18
N PHE A 24 -8.32 -3.49 -2.13
CA PHE A 24 -7.99 -3.36 -3.54
C PHE A 24 -8.18 -1.90 -3.97
N ALA A 25 -7.12 -1.27 -4.44
CA ALA A 25 -7.17 0.17 -4.75
C ALA A 25 -8.09 0.44 -5.94
N SER A 26 -7.77 -0.07 -7.12
CA SER A 26 -8.61 -0.01 -8.32
C SER A 26 -7.95 -0.72 -9.51
N HIS A 27 -8.72 -0.92 -10.58
CA HIS A 27 -8.21 -1.38 -11.86
C HIS A 27 -7.66 -0.23 -12.70
N HIS A 28 -6.67 -0.51 -13.52
CA HIS A 28 -6.22 0.41 -14.56
C HIS A 28 -7.13 0.35 -15.80
N PRO A 29 -7.30 1.46 -16.53
CA PRO A 29 -6.76 2.80 -16.26
C PRO A 29 -7.47 3.48 -15.09
N LEU A 30 -6.72 4.22 -14.28
CA LEU A 30 -7.27 4.94 -13.14
C LEU A 30 -8.00 6.21 -13.62
N ILE A 31 -9.25 6.39 -13.18
CA ILE A 31 -10.07 7.56 -13.52
C ILE A 31 -9.71 8.74 -12.60
N VAL A 32 -9.39 8.44 -11.35
CA VAL A 32 -8.96 9.42 -10.36
C VAL A 32 -7.59 9.01 -9.80
N PRO A 33 -6.74 9.96 -9.40
CA PRO A 33 -5.51 9.63 -8.69
C PRO A 33 -5.83 9.07 -7.30
N GLU A 34 -5.01 8.11 -6.84
CA GLU A 34 -5.13 7.49 -5.52
C GLU A 34 -6.53 6.91 -5.23
N PRO A 35 -7.06 6.04 -6.11
CA PRO A 35 -8.39 5.49 -5.91
C PRO A 35 -8.43 4.54 -4.71
N PHE A 36 -9.58 4.52 -4.06
CA PHE A 36 -9.85 3.68 -2.90
C PHE A 36 -11.31 3.22 -2.98
N THR A 37 -11.53 1.92 -3.13
CA THR A 37 -12.87 1.35 -3.33
C THR A 37 -13.09 0.20 -2.36
N PRO A 38 -13.52 0.45 -1.11
CA PRO A 38 -13.93 -0.61 -0.21
C PRO A 38 -15.30 -1.17 -0.63
N GLU A 39 -15.43 -2.48 -0.58
CA GLU A 39 -16.64 -3.20 -0.96
C GLU A 39 -17.07 -4.10 0.20
N PRO A 40 -17.78 -3.56 1.21
CA PRO A 40 -18.29 -4.38 2.30
C PRO A 40 -19.35 -5.36 1.77
N THR A 41 -19.22 -6.62 2.16
CA THR A 41 -20.13 -7.68 1.74
C THR A 41 -21.02 -8.11 2.89
N GLU A 42 -22.03 -8.96 2.60
CA GLU A 42 -22.92 -9.55 3.59
C GLU A 42 -22.21 -10.45 4.62
N SER A 43 -20.93 -10.78 4.39
CA SER A 43 -20.12 -11.56 5.32
C SER A 43 -19.68 -10.77 6.56
N TYR A 44 -19.77 -9.44 6.52
CA TYR A 44 -19.35 -8.57 7.61
C TYR A 44 -20.54 -8.10 8.44
N SER A 45 -20.38 -8.13 9.76
CA SER A 45 -21.33 -7.52 10.67
C SER A 45 -21.24 -5.99 10.64
N LYS A 46 -22.27 -5.31 11.17
CA LYS A 46 -22.19 -3.86 11.35
C LYS A 46 -21.01 -3.48 12.25
N ALA A 47 -20.73 -4.26 13.28
CA ALA A 47 -19.59 -4.00 14.17
C ALA A 47 -18.25 -4.08 13.44
N ASP A 48 -18.06 -5.06 12.58
CA ASP A 48 -16.84 -5.18 11.76
C ASP A 48 -16.65 -3.97 10.84
N ILE A 49 -17.75 -3.50 10.24
CA ILE A 49 -17.72 -2.33 9.35
C ILE A 49 -17.42 -1.05 10.14
N ASP A 50 -18.04 -0.87 11.30
CA ASP A 50 -17.80 0.27 12.17
C ASP A 50 -16.33 0.32 12.61
N GLU A 51 -15.74 -0.81 13.03
CA GLU A 51 -14.34 -0.92 13.43
C GLU A 51 -13.38 -0.57 12.27
N TYR A 52 -13.69 -1.04 11.06
CA TYR A 52 -12.92 -0.69 9.88
C TYR A 52 -12.97 0.81 9.56
N VAL A 53 -14.16 1.42 9.68
CA VAL A 53 -14.33 2.87 9.49
C VAL A 53 -13.57 3.66 10.56
N ASP A 54 -13.61 3.23 11.81
CA ASP A 54 -12.87 3.88 12.90
C ASP A 54 -11.36 3.83 12.64
N ALA A 55 -10.82 2.71 12.15
CA ALA A 55 -9.42 2.61 11.76
C ALA A 55 -9.08 3.59 10.62
N LEU A 56 -9.92 3.71 9.61
CA LEU A 56 -9.71 4.67 8.51
C LEU A 56 -9.75 6.12 9.00
N VAL A 57 -10.65 6.45 9.92
CA VAL A 57 -10.72 7.79 10.54
C VAL A 57 -9.44 8.07 11.33
N GLN A 58 -8.93 7.10 12.07
CA GLN A 58 -7.68 7.23 12.81
C GLN A 58 -6.49 7.47 11.85
N ILE A 59 -6.36 6.65 10.82
CA ILE A 59 -5.30 6.81 9.80
C ILE A 59 -5.40 8.17 9.10
N SER A 60 -6.62 8.62 8.80
CA SER A 60 -6.84 9.95 8.23
C SER A 60 -6.35 11.07 9.16
N ASN A 61 -6.66 10.98 10.44
CA ASN A 61 -6.18 11.95 11.43
C ASN A 61 -4.65 11.96 11.50
N GLU A 62 -4.02 10.80 11.52
CA GLU A 62 -2.56 10.67 11.52
C GLU A 62 -1.95 11.23 10.24
N ALA A 63 -2.55 10.98 9.07
CA ALA A 63 -2.07 11.53 7.81
C ALA A 63 -2.03 13.07 7.80
N TYR A 64 -2.95 13.74 8.51
CA TYR A 64 -2.98 15.20 8.61
C TYR A 64 -2.15 15.77 9.76
N THR A 65 -1.90 15.01 10.82
CA THR A 65 -1.22 15.51 12.02
C THR A 65 0.23 15.04 12.13
N THR A 66 0.48 13.79 11.77
CA THR A 66 1.78 13.10 11.89
C THR A 66 1.99 12.15 10.71
N PRO A 67 2.06 12.66 9.46
CA PRO A 67 2.07 11.84 8.27
C PRO A 67 3.18 10.78 8.23
N GLU A 68 4.30 11.02 8.89
CA GLU A 68 5.42 10.08 9.01
C GLU A 68 5.01 8.75 9.66
N VAL A 69 3.99 8.75 10.53
CA VAL A 69 3.47 7.50 11.13
C VAL A 69 2.88 6.62 10.03
N VAL A 70 2.07 7.19 9.14
CA VAL A 70 1.46 6.45 8.04
C VAL A 70 2.49 6.04 6.98
N LEU A 71 3.42 6.95 6.65
CA LEU A 71 4.45 6.72 5.63
C LEU A 71 5.42 5.57 5.99
N ASN A 72 5.69 5.38 7.29
CA ASN A 72 6.61 4.34 7.77
C ASN A 72 5.93 3.02 8.15
N ALA A 73 4.60 2.95 8.09
CA ALA A 73 3.85 1.72 8.34
C ALA A 73 4.20 0.61 7.31
N PRO A 74 4.06 -0.69 7.66
CA PRO A 74 3.46 -1.23 8.88
C PRO A 74 4.45 -1.38 10.04
N TYR A 75 3.95 -1.43 11.28
CA TYR A 75 4.74 -1.60 12.50
C TYR A 75 4.50 -2.95 13.19
N ALA A 76 3.28 -3.48 13.05
CA ALA A 76 2.85 -4.68 13.79
C ALA A 76 3.40 -5.98 13.22
N GLY A 77 3.91 -5.98 11.99
CA GLY A 77 4.45 -7.17 11.33
C GLY A 77 5.96 -7.34 11.53
N PRO A 78 6.50 -8.55 11.29
CA PRO A 78 7.93 -8.81 11.32
C PRO A 78 8.70 -8.16 10.15
N ILE A 79 7.97 -7.72 9.12
CA ILE A 79 8.52 -7.07 7.93
C ILE A 79 7.93 -5.67 7.85
N SER A 80 8.81 -4.67 7.83
CA SER A 80 8.45 -3.28 7.60
C SER A 80 8.21 -3.00 6.11
N LYS A 81 8.06 -1.73 5.74
CA LYS A 81 7.91 -1.29 4.36
C LYS A 81 9.02 -1.86 3.47
N LEU A 82 8.61 -2.52 2.40
CA LEU A 82 9.55 -3.01 1.38
C LEU A 82 9.96 -1.86 0.46
N GLU A 83 11.25 -1.76 0.21
CA GLU A 83 11.77 -0.86 -0.83
C GLU A 83 11.57 -1.51 -2.19
N ASN A 84 10.74 -0.90 -3.00
CA ASN A 84 10.35 -1.43 -4.31
C ASN A 84 10.98 -0.64 -5.48
N ASP A 85 11.93 0.24 -5.21
CA ASP A 85 12.47 1.12 -6.25
C ASP A 85 13.17 0.36 -7.37
N HIS A 86 13.85 -0.75 -7.04
CA HIS A 86 14.43 -1.65 -8.02
C HIS A 86 13.39 -2.37 -8.89
N ILE A 87 12.15 -2.54 -8.41
CA ILE A 87 11.07 -3.17 -9.16
C ILE A 87 10.52 -2.23 -10.26
N LYS A 88 10.79 -0.94 -10.17
CA LYS A 88 10.34 0.04 -11.17
C LYS A 88 11.13 -0.04 -12.47
N ASP A 89 12.34 -0.58 -12.46
CA ASP A 89 13.09 -0.82 -13.68
C ASP A 89 12.82 -2.24 -14.22
N TRP A 90 12.01 -2.32 -15.26
CA TRP A 90 11.67 -3.60 -15.92
C TRP A 90 12.92 -4.38 -16.36
N ARG A 91 14.05 -3.72 -16.59
CA ARG A 91 15.30 -4.33 -16.97
C ARG A 91 15.93 -5.14 -15.84
N GLU A 92 15.67 -4.75 -14.60
CA GLU A 92 16.11 -5.48 -13.41
C GLU A 92 15.19 -6.65 -13.09
N LEU A 93 13.90 -6.53 -13.43
CA LEU A 93 12.91 -7.59 -13.25
C LEU A 93 12.99 -8.70 -14.30
N CYS A 94 13.65 -8.46 -15.41
CA CYS A 94 13.69 -9.41 -16.52
C CYS A 94 14.64 -10.58 -16.24
N VAL A 95 14.10 -11.68 -15.74
CA VAL A 95 14.84 -12.92 -15.46
C VAL A 95 15.04 -13.70 -16.76
N THR A 96 15.95 -13.20 -17.62
CA THR A 96 16.33 -13.89 -18.85
C THR A 96 17.84 -14.16 -18.85
N TRP A 97 18.28 -15.18 -19.61
CA TRP A 97 19.70 -15.45 -19.79
C TRP A 97 20.47 -14.21 -20.31
N ARG A 98 19.83 -13.44 -21.17
CA ARG A 98 20.42 -12.19 -21.69
C ARG A 98 20.59 -11.14 -20.58
N ALA A 99 19.57 -10.98 -19.71
CA ALA A 99 19.66 -10.05 -18.57
C ALA A 99 20.73 -10.51 -17.57
N TYR A 100 20.75 -11.81 -17.25
CA TYR A 100 21.77 -12.40 -16.38
C TYR A 100 23.20 -12.15 -16.90
N LYS A 101 23.45 -12.39 -18.18
CA LYS A 101 24.76 -12.12 -18.78
C LYS A 101 25.17 -10.66 -18.63
N LYS A 102 24.23 -9.75 -18.92
CA LYS A 102 24.48 -8.32 -18.82
C LYS A 102 24.80 -7.88 -17.39
N GLN A 103 24.05 -8.36 -16.40
CA GLN A 103 24.27 -8.04 -15.00
C GLN A 103 25.61 -8.55 -14.47
N ASN A 104 26.05 -9.70 -14.97
CA ASN A 104 27.28 -10.34 -14.53
C ASN A 104 28.49 -10.07 -15.45
N GLY A 105 28.36 -9.18 -16.43
CA GLY A 105 29.47 -8.85 -17.36
C GLY A 105 29.89 -10.00 -18.26
N LEU A 106 29.01 -10.95 -18.53
CA LEU A 106 29.28 -12.10 -19.38
C LEU A 106 29.00 -11.76 -20.86
N ALA A 107 29.86 -12.23 -21.73
CA ALA A 107 29.67 -12.05 -23.17
C ALA A 107 28.48 -12.83 -23.75
#